data_30ca261774540d08e8c150e994239893
#
_entry.id   30ca261774540d08e8c150e994239893
#
_cell.length_a   1.000
_cell.length_b   1.000
_cell.length_c   1.000
_cell.angle_alpha   90.00
_cell.angle_beta   90.00
_cell.angle_gamma   90.00
#
_symmetry.space_group_name_H-M   'P 1'
#
loop_
_entity.id
_entity.type
_entity.pdbx_description
1 polymer ?
#
loop_
_entity_poly.entity_id
_entity_poly.type
_entity_poly.pdbx_seq_one_letter_code
_entity_poly.pdbx_strand_id
1 'polypeptide(L)'
;PFFLFSQEKEKRLALVIGNSDYKKGALKNPVNDARLIASTLDSLDFDVILRENLESQADLKTAIFEFGNKRPNYDIAIVYYAGHGIQIDGENYLLPTKQDFTSENSVKMFGVNVQDIMVFLNAQTNQVNILILDACRNNPFESKWNTTRSVNGGQGLAKIPPPTGSLIAFSTNSGRTAPDGEGENSVYTISLAENMLLPDTSIDQVFRNVRAEVLSKTNGNQRPVESTQLTGQEFFLNPGDFEDE
;
A
#
# COMPACT_ATOMS: atom_id res chain seq x y z
N PRO A 1 43.75 -8.07 15.44
CA PRO A 1 43.11 -7.10 14.58
C PRO A 1 41.61 -7.44 14.51
N PHE A 2 40.80 -6.62 15.19
CA PHE A 2 39.34 -6.66 15.05
C PHE A 2 39.05 -6.03 13.68
N PHE A 3 38.56 -6.81 12.74
CA PHE A 3 37.95 -6.29 11.55
C PHE A 3 36.56 -5.74 11.97
N LEU A 4 36.47 -4.44 12.12
CA LEU A 4 35.19 -3.74 12.09
C LEU A 4 34.60 -3.94 10.69
N PHE A 5 33.74 -4.93 10.52
CA PHE A 5 32.83 -4.97 9.37
C PHE A 5 31.85 -3.83 9.60
N SER A 6 32.09 -2.70 8.96
CA SER A 6 31.03 -1.71 8.75
C SER A 6 29.92 -2.44 7.98
N GLN A 7 28.82 -2.77 8.66
CA GLN A 7 27.61 -3.18 7.95
C GLN A 7 27.22 -2.00 7.06
N GLU A 8 27.27 -2.19 5.74
CA GLU A 8 26.73 -1.18 4.84
C GLU A 8 25.28 -0.95 5.22
N LYS A 9 24.92 0.32 5.40
CA LYS A 9 23.53 0.72 5.75
C LYS A 9 22.60 0.22 4.64
N GLU A 10 21.54 -0.46 5.02
CA GLU A 10 20.51 -0.94 4.09
C GLU A 10 19.95 0.21 3.25
N LYS A 11 19.87 0.00 1.95
CA LYS A 11 19.26 0.95 1.02
C LYS A 11 17.76 0.73 0.95
N ARG A 12 17.00 1.78 1.17
CA ARG A 12 15.54 1.74 1.34
C ARG A 12 14.85 2.62 0.31
N LEU A 13 13.89 2.06 -0.43
CA LEU A 13 13.13 2.76 -1.48
C LEU A 13 11.64 2.71 -1.17
N ALA A 14 10.95 3.83 -1.37
CA ALA A 14 9.50 3.86 -1.28
C ALA A 14 8.85 4.53 -2.49
N LEU A 15 7.74 3.95 -2.96
CA LEU A 15 6.77 4.61 -3.85
C LEU A 15 5.50 4.84 -3.04
N VAL A 16 5.11 6.10 -2.89
CA VAL A 16 3.92 6.51 -2.14
C VAL A 16 2.97 7.26 -3.06
N ILE A 17 1.75 6.74 -3.23
CA ILE A 17 0.74 7.30 -4.12
C ILE A 17 -0.52 7.63 -3.34
N GLY A 18 -1.00 8.89 -3.47
CA GLY A 18 -2.28 9.35 -2.90
C GLY A 18 -3.17 9.95 -3.97
N ASN A 19 -4.32 9.35 -4.23
CA ASN A 19 -5.29 9.79 -5.22
C ASN A 19 -6.61 10.20 -4.55
N SER A 20 -6.92 11.50 -4.53
CA SER A 20 -8.13 12.07 -3.91
C SER A 20 -9.08 12.72 -4.91
N ASP A 21 -8.54 13.42 -5.92
CA ASP A 21 -9.28 14.35 -6.79
C ASP A 21 -9.92 13.64 -7.98
N TYR A 22 -10.75 12.63 -7.68
CA TYR A 22 -11.49 11.90 -8.72
C TYR A 22 -12.62 12.75 -9.31
N LYS A 23 -12.84 12.65 -10.62
CA LYS A 23 -14.00 13.29 -11.30
C LYS A 23 -15.33 12.87 -10.68
N LYS A 24 -15.43 11.65 -10.19
CA LYS A 24 -16.59 11.08 -9.51
C LYS A 24 -16.12 10.32 -8.28
N GLY A 25 -16.74 10.59 -7.14
CA GLY A 25 -16.36 9.95 -5.88
C GLY A 25 -15.02 10.46 -5.36
N ALA A 26 -14.81 11.78 -5.34
CA ALA A 26 -13.65 12.39 -4.71
C ALA A 26 -13.51 11.90 -3.27
N LEU A 27 -12.28 11.65 -2.83
CA LEU A 27 -11.93 11.17 -1.50
C LEU A 27 -11.25 12.30 -0.71
N LYS A 28 -11.44 12.32 0.61
CA LYS A 28 -10.90 13.38 1.46
C LYS A 28 -9.44 13.15 1.82
N ASN A 29 -9.10 11.93 2.24
CA ASN A 29 -7.88 11.64 2.99
C ASN A 29 -6.69 11.13 2.18
N PRO A 30 -6.82 10.44 1.00
CA PRO A 30 -5.69 9.72 0.39
C PRO A 30 -4.43 10.54 0.13
N VAL A 31 -4.55 11.82 -0.25
CA VAL A 31 -3.38 12.68 -0.46
C VAL A 31 -2.70 13.01 0.87
N ASN A 32 -3.47 13.31 1.91
CA ASN A 32 -2.92 13.56 3.24
C ASN A 32 -2.29 12.28 3.82
N ASP A 33 -2.92 11.13 3.61
CA ASP A 33 -2.41 9.82 4.03
C ASP A 33 -1.07 9.51 3.34
N ALA A 34 -0.98 9.76 2.05
CA ALA A 34 0.26 9.60 1.29
C ALA A 34 1.38 10.52 1.81
N ARG A 35 1.06 11.76 2.12
CA ARG A 35 2.03 12.72 2.71
C ARG A 35 2.52 12.27 4.08
N LEU A 36 1.62 11.79 4.93
CA LEU A 36 1.98 11.27 6.25
C LEU A 36 2.92 10.05 6.12
N ILE A 37 2.57 9.08 5.29
CA ILE A 37 3.42 7.89 5.05
C ILE A 37 4.76 8.28 4.41
N ALA A 38 4.77 9.20 3.44
CA ALA A 38 6.01 9.68 2.81
C ALA A 38 6.94 10.32 3.84
N SER A 39 6.43 11.19 4.70
CA SER A 39 7.21 11.82 5.79
C SER A 39 7.71 10.80 6.80
N THR A 40 6.88 9.81 7.16
CA THR A 40 7.27 8.72 8.06
C THR A 40 8.41 7.89 7.47
N LEU A 41 8.30 7.51 6.20
CA LEU A 41 9.33 6.71 5.52
C LEU A 41 10.63 7.51 5.28
N ASP A 42 10.53 8.80 4.97
CA ASP A 42 11.70 9.69 4.88
C ASP A 42 12.47 9.73 6.21
N SER A 43 11.76 9.83 7.35
CA SER A 43 12.39 9.78 8.68
C SER A 43 13.02 8.42 9.03
N LEU A 44 12.69 7.37 8.29
CA LEU A 44 13.24 6.02 8.39
C LEU A 44 14.29 5.73 7.29
N ASP A 45 14.87 6.79 6.70
CA ASP A 45 15.93 6.75 5.69
C ASP A 45 15.53 6.08 4.36
N PHE A 46 14.26 6.16 3.97
CA PHE A 46 13.84 5.74 2.63
C PHE A 46 14.07 6.85 1.58
N ASP A 47 14.54 6.46 0.38
CA ASP A 47 14.44 7.29 -0.84
C ASP A 47 12.97 7.26 -1.30
N VAL A 48 12.23 8.35 -1.05
CA VAL A 48 10.79 8.40 -1.24
C VAL A 48 10.41 9.03 -2.57
N ILE A 49 9.62 8.30 -3.38
CA ILE A 49 8.96 8.78 -4.58
C ILE A 49 7.49 9.06 -4.23
N LEU A 50 7.16 10.30 -3.89
CA LEU A 50 5.78 10.70 -3.62
C LEU A 50 5.07 11.14 -4.91
N ARG A 51 3.86 10.65 -5.14
CA ARG A 51 2.99 11.01 -6.26
C ARG A 51 1.57 11.26 -5.76
N GLU A 52 0.97 12.35 -6.23
CA GLU A 52 -0.36 12.77 -5.82
C GLU A 52 -1.26 12.98 -7.03
N ASN A 53 -2.52 12.55 -6.92
CA ASN A 53 -3.57 12.79 -7.89
C ASN A 53 -3.17 12.45 -9.33
N LEU A 54 -2.62 11.26 -9.52
CA LEU A 54 -2.23 10.78 -10.85
C LEU A 54 -3.47 10.70 -11.76
N GLU A 55 -3.46 11.43 -12.86
CA GLU A 55 -4.65 11.72 -13.66
C GLU A 55 -5.02 10.61 -14.63
N SER A 56 -4.01 9.92 -15.16
CA SER A 56 -4.17 8.91 -16.21
C SER A 56 -3.50 7.57 -15.85
N GLN A 57 -3.86 6.51 -16.60
CA GLN A 57 -3.15 5.24 -16.53
C GLN A 57 -1.65 5.41 -16.81
N ALA A 58 -1.32 6.29 -17.77
CA ALA A 58 0.07 6.54 -18.15
C ALA A 58 0.86 7.15 -16.98
N ASP A 59 0.28 8.07 -16.21
CA ASP A 59 0.92 8.68 -15.05
C ASP A 59 1.20 7.64 -13.96
N LEU A 60 0.20 6.79 -13.64
CA LEU A 60 0.36 5.69 -12.70
C LEU A 60 1.45 4.71 -13.15
N LYS A 61 1.43 4.29 -14.42
CA LYS A 61 2.44 3.39 -14.97
C LYS A 61 3.84 4.02 -14.99
N THR A 62 3.94 5.32 -15.25
CA THR A 62 5.21 6.04 -15.20
C THR A 62 5.79 6.03 -13.79
N ALA A 63 4.99 6.30 -12.76
CA ALA A 63 5.42 6.24 -11.37
C ALA A 63 5.89 4.84 -10.97
N ILE A 64 5.14 3.80 -11.35
CA ILE A 64 5.49 2.39 -11.08
C ILE A 64 6.79 2.02 -11.81
N PHE A 65 6.95 2.45 -13.06
CA PHE A 65 8.15 2.16 -13.85
C PHE A 65 9.39 2.87 -13.31
N GLU A 66 9.25 4.13 -12.86
CA GLU A 66 10.34 4.87 -12.19
C GLU A 66 10.82 4.13 -10.94
N PHE A 67 9.90 3.70 -10.09
CA PHE A 67 10.19 2.87 -8.93
C PHE A 67 10.85 1.55 -9.35
N GLY A 68 10.29 0.85 -10.31
CA GLY A 68 10.78 -0.44 -10.79
C GLY A 68 12.20 -0.39 -11.31
N ASN A 69 12.59 0.68 -12.01
CA ASN A 69 13.97 0.88 -12.49
C ASN A 69 14.98 1.12 -11.36
N LYS A 70 14.55 1.74 -10.26
CA LYS A 70 15.40 1.96 -9.09
C LYS A 70 15.50 0.70 -8.21
N ARG A 71 14.42 -0.09 -8.11
CA ARG A 71 14.23 -1.19 -7.17
C ARG A 71 15.41 -2.17 -7.05
N PRO A 72 16.08 -2.60 -8.15
CA PRO A 72 17.20 -3.55 -8.06
C PRO A 72 18.39 -3.09 -7.21
N ASN A 73 18.53 -1.80 -6.98
CA ASN A 73 19.64 -1.19 -6.24
C ASN A 73 19.36 -1.00 -4.74
N TYR A 74 18.25 -1.53 -4.24
CA TYR A 74 17.80 -1.33 -2.88
C TYR A 74 17.52 -2.68 -2.20
N ASP A 75 17.79 -2.76 -0.91
CA ASP A 75 17.56 -3.96 -0.10
C ASP A 75 16.09 -4.07 0.28
N ILE A 76 15.46 -2.94 0.61
CA ILE A 76 14.10 -2.86 1.09
C ILE A 76 13.29 -1.94 0.19
N ALA A 77 12.08 -2.37 -0.15
CA ALA A 77 11.15 -1.55 -0.92
C ALA A 77 9.73 -1.58 -0.34
N ILE A 78 9.12 -0.40 -0.25
CA ILE A 78 7.73 -0.22 0.14
C ILE A 78 6.96 0.46 -0.98
N VAL A 79 5.80 -0.09 -1.35
CA VAL A 79 4.82 0.59 -2.18
C VAL A 79 3.58 0.82 -1.34
N TYR A 80 3.18 2.07 -1.18
CA TYR A 80 1.94 2.47 -0.52
C TYR A 80 1.02 3.15 -1.54
N TYR A 81 -0.23 2.73 -1.57
CA TYR A 81 -1.27 3.34 -2.39
C TYR A 81 -2.49 3.64 -1.54
N ALA A 82 -2.95 4.91 -1.57
CA ALA A 82 -4.23 5.34 -1.04
C ALA A 82 -5.12 5.92 -2.16
N GLY A 83 -6.37 5.44 -2.26
CA GLY A 83 -7.29 5.86 -3.31
C GLY A 83 -8.34 4.83 -3.66
N HIS A 84 -9.00 5.00 -4.82
CA HIS A 84 -9.94 4.00 -5.31
C HIS A 84 -9.23 2.77 -5.89
N GLY A 85 -9.68 1.61 -5.45
CA GLY A 85 -9.31 0.32 -6.02
C GLY A 85 -10.56 -0.52 -6.32
N ILE A 86 -10.55 -1.25 -7.41
CA ILE A 86 -11.67 -2.10 -7.84
C ILE A 86 -11.15 -3.51 -8.15
N GLN A 87 -11.89 -4.50 -7.68
CA GLN A 87 -11.68 -5.90 -8.09
C GLN A 87 -12.59 -6.25 -9.27
N ILE A 88 -12.02 -6.84 -10.32
CA ILE A 88 -12.76 -7.41 -11.46
C ILE A 88 -12.15 -8.76 -11.81
N ASP A 89 -12.97 -9.80 -11.86
CA ASP A 89 -12.56 -11.19 -12.18
C ASP A 89 -11.39 -11.70 -11.31
N GLY A 90 -11.33 -11.28 -10.05
CA GLY A 90 -10.27 -11.69 -9.11
C GLY A 90 -9.00 -10.86 -9.20
N GLU A 91 -8.91 -9.90 -10.10
CA GLU A 91 -7.79 -8.97 -10.24
C GLU A 91 -8.09 -7.60 -9.65
N ASN A 92 -7.08 -6.96 -9.06
CA ASN A 92 -7.19 -5.65 -8.44
C ASN A 92 -6.65 -4.55 -9.36
N TYR A 93 -7.42 -3.49 -9.52
CA TYR A 93 -7.09 -2.34 -10.35
C TYR A 93 -7.05 -1.07 -9.51
N LEU A 94 -5.96 -0.31 -9.62
CA LEU A 94 -5.81 1.04 -9.08
C LEU A 94 -6.33 2.05 -10.10
N LEU A 95 -7.07 3.06 -9.63
CA LEU A 95 -7.75 4.00 -10.52
C LEU A 95 -7.04 5.36 -10.59
N PRO A 96 -6.77 5.87 -11.79
CA PRO A 96 -6.37 7.26 -11.98
C PRO A 96 -7.54 8.23 -11.73
N THR A 97 -7.21 9.48 -11.38
CA THR A 97 -8.21 10.43 -10.85
C THR A 97 -9.10 11.07 -11.91
N LYS A 98 -8.62 11.28 -13.13
CA LYS A 98 -9.37 12.03 -14.16
C LYS A 98 -10.00 11.13 -15.23
N GLN A 99 -9.90 9.83 -15.09
CA GLN A 99 -10.52 8.87 -15.99
C GLN A 99 -12.00 8.62 -15.61
N ASP A 100 -12.87 8.53 -16.63
CA ASP A 100 -14.24 8.09 -16.45
C ASP A 100 -14.36 6.56 -16.59
N PHE A 101 -14.92 5.93 -15.56
CA PHE A 101 -15.17 4.50 -15.52
C PHE A 101 -16.68 4.22 -15.67
N THR A 102 -17.09 3.73 -16.83
CA THR A 102 -18.50 3.50 -17.18
C THR A 102 -18.88 2.01 -17.20
N SER A 103 -17.90 1.12 -17.11
CA SER A 103 -18.07 -0.32 -17.14
C SER A 103 -16.82 -1.04 -16.59
N GLU A 104 -16.93 -2.33 -16.29
CA GLU A 104 -15.79 -3.19 -15.94
C GLU A 104 -14.70 -3.17 -17.02
N ASN A 105 -15.11 -3.20 -18.29
CA ASN A 105 -14.15 -3.13 -19.40
C ASN A 105 -13.37 -1.82 -19.42
N SER A 106 -14.01 -0.69 -19.04
CA SER A 106 -13.30 0.58 -18.93
C SER A 106 -12.26 0.57 -17.80
N VAL A 107 -12.53 -0.14 -16.69
CA VAL A 107 -11.53 -0.32 -15.60
C VAL A 107 -10.36 -1.16 -16.10
N LYS A 108 -10.61 -2.29 -16.76
CA LYS A 108 -9.54 -3.13 -17.33
C LYS A 108 -8.68 -2.39 -18.35
N MET A 109 -9.29 -1.46 -19.11
CA MET A 109 -8.60 -0.69 -20.15
C MET A 109 -7.82 0.49 -19.59
N PHE A 110 -8.33 1.19 -18.59
CA PHE A 110 -7.79 2.47 -18.12
C PHE A 110 -7.31 2.46 -16.66
N GLY A 111 -7.62 1.44 -15.88
CA GLY A 111 -7.04 1.20 -14.58
C GLY A 111 -5.63 0.59 -14.70
N VAL A 112 -4.91 0.53 -13.61
CA VAL A 112 -3.61 -0.15 -13.52
C VAL A 112 -3.77 -1.40 -12.67
N ASN A 113 -3.47 -2.56 -13.26
CA ASN A 113 -3.51 -3.82 -12.53
C ASN A 113 -2.40 -3.85 -11.47
N VAL A 114 -2.73 -4.24 -10.25
CA VAL A 114 -1.75 -4.36 -9.15
C VAL A 114 -0.62 -5.33 -9.50
N GLN A 115 -0.86 -6.30 -10.39
CA GLN A 115 0.19 -7.18 -10.89
C GLN A 115 1.32 -6.43 -11.60
N ASP A 116 1.05 -5.25 -12.21
CA ASP A 116 2.09 -4.40 -12.81
C ASP A 116 3.11 -3.93 -11.75
N ILE A 117 2.66 -3.73 -10.50
CA ILE A 117 3.54 -3.42 -9.36
C ILE A 117 4.29 -4.68 -8.90
N MET A 118 3.56 -5.81 -8.81
CA MET A 118 4.12 -7.07 -8.31
C MET A 118 5.28 -7.59 -9.15
N VAL A 119 5.32 -7.28 -10.45
CA VAL A 119 6.45 -7.61 -11.34
C VAL A 119 7.77 -7.02 -10.80
N PHE A 120 7.73 -5.81 -10.25
CA PHE A 120 8.91 -5.13 -9.69
C PHE A 120 9.20 -5.51 -8.23
N LEU A 121 8.20 -6.08 -7.53
CA LEU A 121 8.33 -6.57 -6.16
C LEU A 121 8.67 -8.07 -6.09
N ASN A 122 9.01 -8.68 -7.22
CA ASN A 122 9.49 -10.05 -7.25
C ASN A 122 10.92 -10.06 -6.73
N ALA A 123 11.08 -10.41 -5.46
CA ALA A 123 12.33 -10.27 -4.73
C ALA A 123 13.45 -11.16 -5.29
N GLN A 124 14.64 -10.57 -5.40
CA GLN A 124 15.87 -11.34 -5.43
C GLN A 124 16.19 -11.84 -4.00
N THR A 125 17.07 -12.81 -3.88
CA THR A 125 17.51 -13.32 -2.58
C THR A 125 17.96 -12.18 -1.66
N ASN A 126 17.46 -12.15 -0.43
CA ASN A 126 17.72 -11.14 0.62
C ASN A 126 17.08 -9.76 0.42
N GLN A 127 16.12 -9.60 -0.49
CA GLN A 127 15.35 -8.37 -0.62
C GLN A 127 14.02 -8.47 0.12
N VAL A 128 13.61 -7.38 0.78
CA VAL A 128 12.31 -7.23 1.43
C VAL A 128 11.42 -6.32 0.58
N ASN A 129 10.21 -6.77 0.30
CA ASN A 129 9.22 -6.00 -0.44
C ASN A 129 7.89 -5.93 0.33
N ILE A 130 7.35 -4.74 0.47
CA ILE A 130 6.09 -4.50 1.17
C ILE A 130 5.16 -3.73 0.25
N LEU A 131 3.96 -4.28 0.00
CA LEU A 131 2.88 -3.60 -0.71
C LEU A 131 1.76 -3.31 0.26
N ILE A 132 1.39 -2.04 0.40
CA ILE A 132 0.33 -1.57 1.29
C ILE A 132 -0.75 -0.91 0.45
N LEU A 133 -1.96 -1.47 0.50
CA LEU A 133 -3.12 -1.00 -0.25
C LEU A 133 -4.18 -0.43 0.71
N ASP A 134 -4.16 0.89 0.87
CA ASP A 134 -5.21 1.65 1.56
C ASP A 134 -6.23 2.14 0.53
N ALA A 135 -6.93 1.20 -0.08
CA ALA A 135 -7.90 1.47 -1.11
C ALA A 135 -9.31 1.16 -0.62
N CYS A 136 -10.22 2.15 -0.79
CA CYS A 136 -11.64 1.96 -0.55
C CYS A 136 -12.18 0.85 -1.44
N ARG A 137 -12.92 -0.06 -0.84
CA ARG A 137 -13.41 -1.27 -1.50
C ARG A 137 -14.82 -1.12 -2.08
N ASN A 138 -15.37 0.08 -2.06
CA ASN A 138 -16.62 0.37 -2.72
C ASN A 138 -16.34 0.74 -4.17
N ASN A 139 -16.97 0.02 -5.08
CA ASN A 139 -17.03 0.46 -6.46
C ASN A 139 -17.92 1.72 -6.54
N PRO A 140 -17.35 2.94 -6.66
CA PRO A 140 -18.16 4.17 -6.70
C PRO A 140 -19.00 4.27 -7.98
N PHE A 141 -18.85 3.35 -8.90
CA PHE A 141 -19.50 3.32 -10.20
C PHE A 141 -20.58 2.22 -10.31
N GLU A 142 -20.72 1.33 -9.33
CA GLU A 142 -21.59 0.15 -9.37
C GLU A 142 -23.06 0.51 -9.66
N SER A 143 -23.58 1.58 -9.07
CA SER A 143 -24.96 2.03 -9.29
C SER A 143 -25.25 2.52 -10.72
N LYS A 144 -24.23 2.73 -11.55
CA LYS A 144 -24.32 3.23 -12.92
C LYS A 144 -24.01 2.17 -13.97
N TRP A 145 -23.47 1.02 -13.54
CA TRP A 145 -23.22 -0.06 -14.45
C TRP A 145 -24.51 -0.86 -14.63
N ASN A 146 -25.12 -0.79 -15.83
CA ASN A 146 -26.28 -1.59 -16.22
C ASN A 146 -25.87 -3.07 -16.34
N THR A 147 -25.58 -3.72 -15.23
CA THR A 147 -25.31 -5.14 -15.19
C THR A 147 -26.54 -5.88 -14.69
N THR A 148 -27.26 -6.53 -15.60
CA THR A 148 -28.33 -7.51 -15.32
C THR A 148 -27.79 -8.81 -14.70
N ARG A 149 -26.52 -8.87 -14.35
CA ARG A 149 -25.92 -9.98 -13.63
C ARG A 149 -25.34 -9.43 -12.34
N SER A 150 -25.97 -9.78 -11.22
CA SER A 150 -25.29 -9.83 -9.93
C SER A 150 -24.08 -10.75 -10.11
N VAL A 151 -23.00 -10.18 -10.60
CA VAL A 151 -21.74 -10.89 -10.60
C VAL A 151 -21.36 -11.03 -9.14
N ASN A 152 -20.89 -12.20 -8.76
CA ASN A 152 -20.19 -12.49 -7.49
C ASN A 152 -18.90 -11.65 -7.38
N GLY A 153 -18.98 -10.36 -7.67
CA GLY A 153 -17.97 -9.37 -7.37
C GLY A 153 -17.95 -9.20 -5.87
N GLY A 154 -17.10 -9.94 -5.19
CA GLY A 154 -16.89 -9.78 -3.76
C GLY A 154 -16.59 -8.31 -3.50
N GLN A 155 -17.34 -7.69 -2.59
CA GLN A 155 -17.03 -6.33 -2.15
C GLN A 155 -15.57 -6.33 -1.66
N GLY A 156 -14.74 -5.44 -2.23
CA GLY A 156 -13.35 -5.26 -1.82
C GLY A 156 -12.30 -5.84 -2.75
N LEU A 157 -11.03 -5.51 -2.48
CA LEU A 157 -9.90 -6.01 -3.24
C LEU A 157 -9.73 -7.53 -3.04
N ALA A 158 -9.34 -8.25 -4.11
CA ALA A 158 -8.99 -9.65 -4.05
C ALA A 158 -7.72 -9.86 -3.21
N LYS A 159 -7.63 -11.03 -2.58
CA LYS A 159 -6.39 -11.47 -1.95
C LYS A 159 -5.31 -11.66 -3.03
N ILE A 160 -4.13 -11.15 -2.75
CA ILE A 160 -2.96 -11.33 -3.59
C ILE A 160 -2.01 -12.26 -2.81
N PRO A 161 -1.65 -13.43 -3.35
CA PRO A 161 -0.62 -14.25 -2.73
C PRO A 161 0.73 -13.52 -2.86
N PRO A 162 1.43 -13.25 -1.74
CA PRO A 162 2.72 -12.57 -1.81
C PRO A 162 3.78 -13.48 -2.44
N PRO A 163 4.66 -12.95 -3.28
CA PRO A 163 5.89 -13.64 -3.66
C PRO A 163 6.81 -13.87 -2.45
N THR A 164 7.77 -14.78 -2.58
CA THR A 164 8.82 -14.97 -1.58
C THR A 164 9.55 -13.64 -1.29
N GLY A 165 9.82 -13.34 -0.02
CA GLY A 165 10.44 -12.09 0.43
C GLY A 165 9.49 -10.89 0.42
N SER A 166 8.18 -11.11 0.34
CA SER A 166 7.21 -10.02 0.27
C SER A 166 6.13 -10.13 1.35
N LEU A 167 5.61 -8.95 1.72
CA LEU A 167 4.42 -8.77 2.55
C LEU A 167 3.41 -7.89 1.81
N ILE A 168 2.15 -8.28 1.79
CA ILE A 168 1.05 -7.51 1.21
C ILE A 168 0.03 -7.22 2.29
N ALA A 169 -0.23 -5.93 2.52
CA ALA A 169 -1.17 -5.43 3.51
C ALA A 169 -2.33 -4.68 2.85
N PHE A 170 -3.51 -4.85 3.43
CA PHE A 170 -4.72 -4.14 3.05
C PHE A 170 -5.29 -3.45 4.28
N SER A 171 -5.75 -2.21 4.14
CA SER A 171 -6.34 -1.43 5.22
C SER A 171 -7.63 -2.04 5.78
N THR A 172 -8.29 -2.93 5.02
CA THR A 172 -9.48 -3.65 5.48
C THR A 172 -9.59 -5.02 4.80
N ASN A 173 -10.32 -5.97 5.38
CA ASN A 173 -10.54 -7.27 4.78
C ASN A 173 -11.62 -7.23 3.67
N SER A 174 -11.72 -8.29 2.88
CA SER A 174 -12.70 -8.41 1.79
C SER A 174 -14.13 -8.22 2.32
N GLY A 175 -14.94 -7.42 1.61
CA GLY A 175 -16.36 -7.24 1.92
C GLY A 175 -16.70 -6.10 2.90
N ARG A 176 -15.74 -5.26 3.30
CA ARG A 176 -16.00 -4.11 4.17
C ARG A 176 -15.43 -2.83 3.59
N THR A 177 -16.08 -1.71 3.87
CA THR A 177 -15.61 -0.36 3.55
C THR A 177 -14.67 0.13 4.64
N ALA A 178 -13.57 0.79 4.27
CA ALA A 178 -12.85 1.65 5.19
C ALA A 178 -13.55 3.01 5.18
N PRO A 179 -14.11 3.50 6.31
CA PRO A 179 -14.59 4.88 6.36
C PRO A 179 -13.39 5.82 6.25
N ASP A 180 -13.53 6.93 5.50
CA ASP A 180 -12.50 7.97 5.37
C ASP A 180 -12.13 8.64 6.70
N GLY A 181 -12.84 8.32 7.81
CA GLY A 181 -12.67 8.98 9.09
C GLY A 181 -13.15 10.45 9.09
N GLU A 182 -13.32 11.02 10.27
CA GLU A 182 -13.68 12.45 10.42
C GLU A 182 -12.45 13.38 10.38
N GLY A 183 -11.23 12.83 10.52
CA GLY A 183 -9.95 13.54 10.55
C GLY A 183 -9.39 13.91 9.18
N GLU A 184 -8.17 14.43 9.17
CA GLU A 184 -7.40 14.73 7.94
C GLU A 184 -6.77 13.46 7.34
N ASN A 185 -6.54 12.43 8.16
CA ASN A 185 -5.99 11.14 7.79
C ASN A 185 -6.93 9.99 8.18
N SER A 186 -6.80 8.87 7.50
CA SER A 186 -7.49 7.63 7.82
C SER A 186 -6.98 7.03 9.14
N VAL A 187 -7.85 6.33 9.88
CA VAL A 187 -7.47 5.63 11.12
C VAL A 187 -6.36 4.61 10.85
N TYR A 188 -6.43 3.94 9.70
CA TYR A 188 -5.42 2.96 9.30
C TYR A 188 -4.05 3.62 9.10
N THR A 189 -4.00 4.71 8.35
CA THR A 189 -2.74 5.39 8.03
C THR A 189 -2.10 6.02 9.27
N ILE A 190 -2.89 6.62 10.16
CA ILE A 190 -2.36 7.13 11.44
C ILE A 190 -1.73 5.99 12.24
N SER A 191 -2.47 4.89 12.45
CA SER A 191 -1.97 3.73 13.19
C SER A 191 -0.74 3.11 12.53
N LEU A 192 -0.69 3.07 11.19
CA LEU A 192 0.45 2.54 10.45
C LEU A 192 1.70 3.41 10.65
N ALA A 193 1.58 4.73 10.47
CA ALA A 193 2.68 5.68 10.63
C ALA A 193 3.25 5.64 12.06
N GLU A 194 2.38 5.66 13.07
CA GLU A 194 2.78 5.57 14.49
C GLU A 194 3.56 4.28 14.78
N ASN A 195 3.08 3.13 14.29
CA ASN A 195 3.71 1.84 14.55
C ASN A 195 4.98 1.61 13.73
N MET A 196 5.13 2.19 12.55
CA MET A 196 6.37 2.15 11.78
C MET A 196 7.55 2.82 12.48
N LEU A 197 7.27 3.83 13.31
CA LEU A 197 8.28 4.59 14.06
C LEU A 197 8.69 3.92 15.37
N LEU A 198 7.99 2.88 15.81
CA LEU A 198 8.34 2.20 17.07
C LEU A 198 9.70 1.52 16.94
N PRO A 199 10.67 1.82 17.84
CA PRO A 199 11.97 1.16 17.82
C PRO A 199 11.83 -0.33 18.15
N ASP A 200 12.76 -1.13 17.66
CA ASP A 200 12.89 -2.56 17.95
C ASP A 200 11.60 -3.37 17.75
N THR A 201 10.73 -2.89 16.83
CA THR A 201 9.46 -3.54 16.53
C THR A 201 9.55 -4.19 15.16
N SER A 202 9.46 -5.52 15.11
CA SER A 202 9.53 -6.25 13.83
C SER A 202 8.35 -5.91 12.94
N ILE A 203 8.54 -5.99 11.62
CA ILE A 203 7.49 -5.64 10.66
C ILE A 203 6.18 -6.45 10.86
N ASP A 204 6.29 -7.71 11.23
CA ASP A 204 5.12 -8.53 11.56
C ASP A 204 4.39 -8.00 12.80
N GLN A 205 5.13 -7.53 13.81
CA GLN A 205 4.55 -6.92 15.00
C GLN A 205 3.93 -5.55 14.70
N VAL A 206 4.54 -4.74 13.82
CA VAL A 206 3.95 -3.47 13.34
C VAL A 206 2.55 -3.72 12.79
N PHE A 207 2.38 -4.66 11.87
CA PHE A 207 1.05 -4.93 11.28
C PHE A 207 0.06 -5.56 12.27
N ARG A 208 0.52 -6.34 13.25
CA ARG A 208 -0.34 -6.83 14.35
C ARG A 208 -0.85 -5.68 15.22
N ASN A 209 0.03 -4.76 15.59
CA ASN A 209 -0.33 -3.57 16.38
C ASN A 209 -1.33 -2.70 15.62
N VAL A 210 -1.04 -2.37 14.35
CA VAL A 210 -1.94 -1.62 13.46
C VAL A 210 -3.33 -2.25 13.43
N ARG A 211 -3.41 -3.57 13.25
CA ARG A 211 -4.69 -4.28 13.24
C ARG A 211 -5.45 -4.15 14.56
N ALA A 212 -4.75 -4.31 15.68
CA ALA A 212 -5.36 -4.19 17.02
C ALA A 212 -5.89 -2.78 17.26
N GLU A 213 -5.11 -1.76 16.93
CA GLU A 213 -5.49 -0.36 17.10
C GLU A 213 -6.67 0.04 16.20
N VAL A 214 -6.61 -0.31 14.90
CA VAL A 214 -7.68 0.00 13.97
C VAL A 214 -8.98 -0.70 14.38
N LEU A 215 -8.94 -1.96 14.80
CA LEU A 215 -10.11 -2.66 15.34
C LEU A 215 -10.67 -1.91 16.55
N SER A 216 -9.84 -1.48 17.48
CA SER A 216 -10.24 -0.74 18.68
C SER A 216 -10.83 0.62 18.32
N LYS A 217 -10.10 1.45 17.56
CA LYS A 217 -10.49 2.81 17.17
C LYS A 217 -11.75 2.85 16.31
N THR A 218 -12.05 1.77 15.56
CA THR A 218 -13.23 1.68 14.68
C THR A 218 -14.37 0.81 15.23
N ASN A 219 -14.31 0.41 16.51
CA ASN A 219 -15.27 -0.50 17.13
C ASN A 219 -15.49 -1.79 16.30
N GLY A 220 -14.43 -2.34 15.72
CA GLY A 220 -14.44 -3.55 14.88
C GLY A 220 -14.98 -3.37 13.46
N ASN A 221 -15.31 -2.13 13.04
CA ASN A 221 -15.84 -1.87 11.70
C ASN A 221 -14.79 -1.99 10.60
N GLN A 222 -13.53 -1.66 10.88
CA GLN A 222 -12.41 -1.82 9.95
C GLN A 222 -11.44 -2.87 10.49
N ARG A 223 -11.08 -3.84 9.67
CA ARG A 223 -10.14 -4.91 10.03
C ARG A 223 -9.03 -5.00 9.00
N PRO A 224 -7.85 -4.44 9.25
CA PRO A 224 -6.67 -4.64 8.41
C PRO A 224 -6.29 -6.13 8.33
N VAL A 225 -5.77 -6.52 7.17
CA VAL A 225 -5.26 -7.88 6.93
C VAL A 225 -3.95 -7.81 6.18
N GLU A 226 -3.04 -8.71 6.50
CA GLU A 226 -1.81 -8.91 5.75
C GLU A 226 -1.62 -10.37 5.36
N SER A 227 -0.80 -10.57 4.35
CA SER A 227 -0.27 -11.86 3.94
C SER A 227 1.23 -11.72 3.77
N THR A 228 2.02 -12.60 4.38
CA THR A 228 3.47 -12.53 4.37
C THR A 228 4.10 -13.81 3.84
N GLN A 229 5.16 -13.66 3.07
CA GLN A 229 6.14 -14.66 2.65
C GLN A 229 7.56 -14.12 2.90
N LEU A 230 7.70 -13.25 3.92
CA LEU A 230 9.02 -12.82 4.37
C LEU A 230 9.80 -14.03 4.90
N THR A 231 11.09 -14.08 4.59
CA THR A 231 11.99 -15.18 4.95
C THR A 231 13.27 -14.63 5.57
N GLY A 232 13.95 -15.44 6.36
CA GLY A 232 15.20 -15.06 7.01
C GLY A 232 15.01 -14.50 8.42
N GLN A 233 15.81 -13.52 8.78
CA GLN A 233 15.75 -12.85 10.09
C GLN A 233 14.58 -11.88 10.16
N GLU A 234 14.16 -11.54 11.38
CA GLU A 234 13.18 -10.48 11.60
C GLU A 234 13.69 -9.16 11.00
N PHE A 235 12.77 -8.45 10.33
CA PHE A 235 13.04 -7.17 9.72
C PHE A 235 12.43 -6.04 10.55
N PHE A 236 13.21 -4.98 10.78
CA PHE A 236 12.85 -3.80 11.58
C PHE A 236 12.90 -2.54 10.70
N LEU A 237 11.81 -1.76 10.66
CA LEU A 237 11.83 -0.45 10.00
C LEU A 237 12.66 0.55 10.80
N ASN A 238 12.53 0.53 12.12
CA ASN A 238 13.29 1.32 13.07
C ASN A 238 14.03 0.37 14.03
N PRO A 239 15.30 0.01 13.76
CA PRO A 239 16.03 -0.94 14.60
C PRO A 239 16.43 -0.40 15.98
N GLY A 240 16.04 0.87 16.30
CA GLY A 240 16.47 1.49 17.55
C GLY A 240 17.95 1.89 17.55
N ASP A 241 18.36 2.59 18.59
CA ASP A 241 19.78 2.85 18.86
C ASP A 241 20.35 1.64 19.58
N PHE A 242 21.25 0.90 18.91
CA PHE A 242 22.09 -0.06 19.62
C PHE A 242 23.06 0.75 20.49
N GLU A 243 22.77 0.90 21.78
CA GLU A 243 23.82 1.28 22.72
C GLU A 243 24.84 0.13 22.72
N ASP A 244 26.03 0.38 22.16
CA ASP A 244 27.17 -0.52 22.29
C ASP A 244 27.51 -0.64 23.79
N GLU A 245 27.16 -1.77 24.44
CA GLU A 245 27.61 -2.13 25.77
C GLU A 245 29.09 -2.57 25.77
#